data_d35364a25ed8160c7573793c3a0f2863
#
_entry.id   d35364a25ed8160c7573793c3a0f2863
#
_cell.length_a   1.000
_cell.length_b   1.000
_cell.length_c   1.000
_cell.angle_alpha   90.00
_cell.angle_beta   90.00
_cell.angle_gamma   90.00
#
_symmetry.space_group_name_H-M   'P 1'
#
loop_
_entity.id
_entity.type
_entity.pdbx_description
1 polymer ?
#
loop_
_entity_poly.entity_id
_entity_poly.type
_entity_poly.pdbx_seq_one_letter_code
_entity_poly.pdbx_strand_id
1 'polypeptide(L)'
;GSLMRDKFDEISMHMEYKMGHPFFCCDAVLDTRSRQIAIYSGYAREMMPESWKLADQRTYVHWAKKKYDVLVFGMPQKFHYGDGMGTNPIMMMQALSAQVLRFKRIMSDHCVIICSSLCNGFFNDSRWPYLRELFENFQHDQMNVLPDMNRLGEYYGTNAEYIRKYRFANAFHPFHGFSMMACGHIAEMNTSAIYIVGAQEPGYARAMGLKTRASFEEALADARKKYVGESPNILALPMTFKKAAVHLCMADSKLDSMDEYGRRPGDLHYGEHDVNQIKADQAGRELRD
;
A
#
# COMPACT_ATOMS: atom_id res chain seq x y z
N GLY A 1 -2.43 6.19 -12.69
CA GLY A 1 -3.01 7.35 -12.03
C GLY A 1 -3.85 6.96 -10.84
N SER A 2 -4.12 7.92 -10.01
CA SER A 2 -5.05 7.75 -8.88
C SER A 2 -5.82 9.06 -8.69
N LEU A 3 -7.04 8.97 -8.17
CA LEU A 3 -7.84 10.16 -7.84
C LEU A 3 -7.09 11.14 -6.94
N MET A 4 -6.26 10.63 -6.03
CA MET A 4 -5.41 11.47 -5.17
C MET A 4 -4.38 12.24 -5.99
N ARG A 5 -3.74 11.61 -6.96
CA ARG A 5 -2.79 12.29 -7.86
C ARG A 5 -3.48 13.37 -8.69
N ASP A 6 -4.64 13.05 -9.26
CA ASP A 6 -5.41 14.01 -10.04
C ASP A 6 -5.78 15.24 -9.21
N LYS A 7 -6.16 15.03 -7.93
CA LYS A 7 -6.45 16.15 -7.00
C LYS A 7 -5.21 16.96 -6.63
N PHE A 8 -4.05 16.33 -6.48
CA PHE A 8 -2.81 17.06 -6.27
C PHE A 8 -2.44 17.90 -7.49
N ASP A 9 -2.62 17.36 -8.68
CA ASP A 9 -2.36 18.10 -9.93
C ASP A 9 -3.31 19.30 -10.08
N GLU A 10 -4.62 19.14 -9.79
CA GLU A 10 -5.60 20.25 -9.75
C GLU A 10 -5.18 21.34 -8.75
N ILE A 11 -4.78 20.94 -7.54
CA ILE A 11 -4.33 21.89 -6.50
C ILE A 11 -3.07 22.63 -6.96
N SER A 12 -2.11 21.90 -7.50
CA SER A 12 -0.86 22.50 -8.00
C SER A 12 -1.12 23.51 -9.12
N MET A 13 -1.98 23.16 -10.08
CA MET A 13 -2.39 24.07 -11.15
C MET A 13 -3.08 25.32 -10.61
N HIS A 14 -3.96 25.16 -9.62
CA HIS A 14 -4.62 26.31 -9.00
C HIS A 14 -3.61 27.23 -8.27
N MET A 15 -2.64 26.65 -7.59
CA MET A 15 -1.57 27.41 -6.93
C MET A 15 -0.71 28.18 -7.94
N GLU A 16 -0.28 27.54 -9.03
CA GLU A 16 0.46 28.19 -10.11
C GLU A 16 -0.32 29.35 -10.73
N TYR A 17 -1.62 29.14 -10.98
CA TYR A 17 -2.51 30.19 -11.46
C TYR A 17 -2.56 31.39 -10.49
N LYS A 18 -2.69 31.14 -9.16
CA LYS A 18 -2.72 32.20 -8.16
C LYS A 18 -1.39 32.94 -8.00
N MET A 19 -0.28 32.24 -8.19
CA MET A 19 1.07 32.83 -8.13
C MET A 19 1.44 33.59 -9.41
N GLY A 20 0.79 33.30 -10.54
CA GLY A 20 1.10 33.88 -11.83
C GLY A 20 2.36 33.28 -12.50
N HIS A 21 2.91 32.18 -11.96
CA HIS A 21 4.05 31.48 -12.54
C HIS A 21 4.06 30.00 -12.13
N PRO A 22 4.67 29.10 -12.93
CA PRO A 22 4.79 27.70 -12.60
C PRO A 22 5.78 27.47 -11.46
N PHE A 23 5.66 26.30 -10.81
CA PHE A 23 6.62 25.84 -9.80
C PHE A 23 7.96 25.51 -10.43
N PHE A 24 9.03 26.08 -9.88
CA PHE A 24 10.38 25.63 -10.13
C PHE A 24 10.72 24.53 -9.12
N CYS A 25 11.05 23.35 -9.59
CA CYS A 25 11.28 22.17 -8.77
C CYS A 25 12.73 21.69 -8.90
N CYS A 26 13.16 20.97 -7.86
CA CYS A 26 14.38 20.18 -7.87
C CYS A 26 14.01 18.75 -7.45
N ASP A 27 14.25 17.79 -8.32
CA ASP A 27 13.91 16.38 -8.13
C ASP A 27 15.16 15.52 -8.13
N ALA A 28 15.18 14.49 -7.28
CA ALA A 28 16.30 13.57 -7.15
C ALA A 28 15.88 12.12 -7.39
N VAL A 29 16.51 11.45 -8.32
CA VAL A 29 16.37 10.01 -8.49
C VAL A 29 17.37 9.31 -7.59
N LEU A 30 16.87 8.38 -6.75
CA LEU A 30 17.64 7.64 -5.77
C LEU A 30 17.83 6.18 -6.19
N ASP A 31 19.00 5.62 -5.87
CA ASP A 31 19.23 4.18 -5.98
C ASP A 31 18.58 3.38 -4.83
N THR A 32 18.72 2.06 -4.86
CA THR A 32 18.18 1.15 -3.84
C THR A 32 18.85 1.27 -2.46
N ARG A 33 19.88 2.10 -2.33
CA ARG A 33 20.59 2.44 -1.08
C ARG A 33 20.33 3.88 -0.67
N SER A 34 19.34 4.55 -1.28
CA SER A 34 19.02 5.97 -1.05
C SER A 34 20.14 6.95 -1.41
N ARG A 35 21.05 6.56 -2.30
CA ARG A 35 22.06 7.49 -2.84
C ARG A 35 21.50 8.19 -4.06
N GLN A 36 21.76 9.47 -4.20
CA GLN A 36 21.39 10.25 -5.37
C GLN A 36 22.17 9.77 -6.59
N ILE A 37 21.49 9.36 -7.66
CA ILE A 37 22.09 8.99 -8.93
C ILE A 37 21.89 10.05 -10.00
N ALA A 38 20.90 10.91 -9.85
CA ALA A 38 20.69 12.09 -10.68
C ALA A 38 19.89 13.16 -9.91
N ILE A 39 20.09 14.41 -10.31
CA ILE A 39 19.30 15.56 -9.87
C ILE A 39 18.83 16.29 -11.12
N TYR A 40 17.56 16.63 -11.14
CA TYR A 40 16.93 17.41 -12.20
C TYR A 40 16.36 18.68 -11.60
N SER A 41 16.45 19.79 -12.29
CA SER A 41 15.84 21.04 -11.85
C SER A 41 15.25 21.81 -13.04
N GLY A 42 14.16 22.47 -12.80
CA GLY A 42 13.41 23.19 -13.84
C GLY A 42 11.97 23.41 -13.45
N TYR A 43 11.19 23.91 -14.37
CA TYR A 43 9.74 23.95 -14.19
C TYR A 43 9.17 22.53 -14.16
N ALA A 44 8.28 22.27 -13.21
CA ALA A 44 7.82 20.91 -12.89
C ALA A 44 7.38 20.11 -14.13
N ARG A 45 6.56 20.70 -14.99
CA ARG A 45 6.00 20.02 -16.18
C ARG A 45 7.05 19.68 -17.24
N GLU A 46 8.12 20.47 -17.32
CA GLU A 46 9.22 20.26 -18.28
C GLU A 46 10.24 19.25 -17.74
N MET A 47 10.53 19.34 -16.46
CA MET A 47 11.56 18.55 -15.79
C MET A 47 11.11 17.13 -15.43
N MET A 48 9.87 16.96 -14.93
CA MET A 48 9.36 15.67 -14.43
C MET A 48 9.41 14.54 -15.46
N PRO A 49 9.06 14.73 -16.75
CA PRO A 49 9.16 13.66 -17.73
C PRO A 49 10.59 13.12 -17.90
N GLU A 50 11.60 13.97 -17.76
CA GLU A 50 13.01 13.55 -17.86
C GLU A 50 13.49 12.80 -16.63
N SER A 51 13.12 13.28 -15.43
CA SER A 51 13.45 12.57 -14.18
C SER A 51 12.75 11.20 -14.12
N TRP A 52 11.52 11.08 -14.60
CA TRP A 52 10.75 9.84 -14.61
C TRP A 52 11.35 8.77 -15.52
N LYS A 53 11.95 9.12 -16.65
CA LYS A 53 12.65 8.14 -17.51
C LYS A 53 13.70 7.36 -16.73
N LEU A 54 14.52 8.06 -15.96
CA LEU A 54 15.55 7.42 -15.13
C LEU A 54 14.95 6.70 -13.93
N ALA A 55 13.94 7.30 -13.29
CA ALA A 55 13.22 6.68 -12.18
C ALA A 55 12.57 5.36 -12.58
N ASP A 56 12.01 5.27 -13.79
CA ASP A 56 11.44 4.05 -14.33
C ASP A 56 12.47 2.96 -14.56
N GLN A 57 13.59 3.28 -15.20
CA GLN A 57 14.69 2.33 -15.41
C GLN A 57 15.19 1.73 -14.08
N ARG A 58 15.17 2.54 -13.04
CA ARG A 58 15.57 2.11 -11.69
C ARG A 58 14.48 1.29 -11.01
N THR A 59 13.22 1.60 -11.25
CA THR A 59 12.06 1.09 -10.49
C THR A 59 11.52 -0.21 -11.07
N TYR A 60 11.44 -0.31 -12.38
CA TYR A 60 10.84 -1.46 -13.06
C TYR A 60 11.92 -2.44 -13.54
N VAL A 61 11.86 -3.66 -13.00
CA VAL A 61 12.84 -4.72 -13.28
C VAL A 61 12.16 -5.82 -14.09
N HIS A 62 12.44 -5.86 -15.38
CA HIS A 62 11.96 -6.88 -16.30
C HIS A 62 12.80 -8.14 -16.19
N TRP A 63 12.34 -9.08 -15.37
CA TRP A 63 13.14 -10.24 -14.97
C TRP A 63 12.38 -11.56 -14.99
N ALA A 64 11.08 -11.55 -14.59
CA ALA A 64 10.35 -12.80 -14.38
C ALA A 64 10.04 -13.50 -15.71
N LYS A 65 10.35 -14.78 -15.80
CA LYS A 65 10.03 -15.63 -16.96
C LYS A 65 8.72 -16.39 -16.81
N LYS A 66 8.10 -16.33 -15.62
CA LYS A 66 6.85 -17.00 -15.29
C LYS A 66 6.13 -16.25 -14.18
N LYS A 67 4.84 -16.51 -14.06
CA LYS A 67 4.03 -16.05 -12.91
C LYS A 67 4.35 -16.88 -11.67
N TYR A 68 4.17 -16.28 -10.50
CA TYR A 68 4.39 -16.92 -9.22
C TYR A 68 3.08 -17.08 -8.46
N ASP A 69 2.91 -18.28 -7.89
CA ASP A 69 1.71 -18.70 -7.17
C ASP A 69 1.84 -18.44 -5.67
N VAL A 70 3.05 -18.35 -5.17
CA VAL A 70 3.35 -18.05 -3.77
C VAL A 70 4.45 -17.00 -3.69
N LEU A 71 4.18 -15.93 -2.98
CA LEU A 71 5.18 -14.92 -2.60
C LEU A 71 5.51 -15.06 -1.11
N VAL A 72 6.80 -15.11 -0.78
CA VAL A 72 7.28 -15.26 0.59
C VAL A 72 7.99 -14.00 1.04
N PHE A 73 7.54 -13.42 2.15
CA PHE A 73 8.10 -12.18 2.71
C PHE A 73 8.54 -12.37 4.17
N GLY A 74 9.47 -11.51 4.61
CA GLY A 74 9.88 -11.40 6.01
C GLY A 74 9.60 -10.00 6.55
N MET A 75 8.64 -9.85 7.46
CA MET A 75 8.29 -8.58 8.07
C MET A 75 9.30 -8.24 9.18
N PRO A 76 10.05 -7.15 9.07
CA PRO A 76 10.94 -6.73 10.13
C PRO A 76 10.16 -6.16 11.32
N GLN A 77 10.64 -6.39 12.54
CA GLN A 77 10.05 -5.78 13.73
C GLN A 77 10.12 -4.24 13.67
N LYS A 78 11.26 -3.71 13.26
CA LYS A 78 11.42 -2.28 12.98
C LYS A 78 10.97 -1.98 11.55
N PHE A 79 9.99 -1.13 11.42
CA PHE A 79 9.42 -0.72 10.14
C PHE A 79 9.35 0.81 10.02
N HIS A 80 8.85 1.36 8.91
CA HIS A 80 8.86 2.79 8.59
C HIS A 80 8.40 3.73 9.72
N TYR A 81 7.46 3.29 10.52
CA TYR A 81 6.87 4.09 11.59
C TYR A 81 7.49 3.85 12.97
N GLY A 82 8.62 3.17 13.03
CA GLY A 82 9.39 2.97 14.25
C GLY A 82 9.54 1.52 14.69
N ASP A 83 10.16 1.36 15.87
CA ASP A 83 10.39 0.04 16.47
C ASP A 83 9.05 -0.58 16.89
N GLY A 84 8.90 -1.88 16.67
CA GLY A 84 7.67 -2.63 16.94
C GLY A 84 6.57 -2.48 15.89
N MET A 85 6.61 -1.47 15.04
CA MET A 85 5.50 -1.18 14.12
C MET A 85 5.32 -2.25 13.02
N GLY A 86 6.36 -3.04 12.70
CA GLY A 86 6.23 -4.19 11.80
C GLY A 86 5.48 -5.39 12.39
N THR A 87 5.15 -5.34 13.69
CA THR A 87 4.34 -6.36 14.38
C THR A 87 2.90 -5.89 14.63
N ASN A 88 2.60 -4.63 14.29
CA ASN A 88 1.26 -4.07 14.35
C ASN A 88 0.41 -4.61 13.19
N PRO A 89 -0.81 -5.12 13.42
CA PRO A 89 -1.62 -5.76 12.38
C PRO A 89 -2.00 -4.82 11.24
N ILE A 90 -2.33 -3.57 11.52
CA ILE A 90 -2.70 -2.58 10.50
C ILE A 90 -1.50 -2.23 9.62
N MET A 91 -0.35 -1.95 10.25
CA MET A 91 0.90 -1.61 9.53
C MET A 91 1.39 -2.79 8.69
N MET A 92 1.27 -4.01 9.19
CA MET A 92 1.62 -5.22 8.48
C MET A 92 0.79 -5.36 7.21
N MET A 93 -0.53 -5.17 7.28
CA MET A 93 -1.41 -5.23 6.12
C MET A 93 -1.09 -4.15 5.09
N GLN A 94 -0.88 -2.92 5.51
CA GLN A 94 -0.45 -1.84 4.62
C GLN A 94 0.86 -2.19 3.91
N ALA A 95 1.83 -2.73 4.64
CA ALA A 95 3.12 -3.12 4.09
C ALA A 95 2.99 -4.24 3.05
N LEU A 96 2.16 -5.24 3.32
CA LEU A 96 1.87 -6.33 2.38
C LEU A 96 1.20 -5.79 1.12
N SER A 97 0.26 -4.87 1.24
CA SER A 97 -0.40 -4.23 0.10
C SER A 97 0.59 -3.47 -0.79
N ALA A 98 1.55 -2.77 -0.20
CA ALA A 98 2.62 -2.12 -0.96
C ALA A 98 3.47 -3.13 -1.76
N GLN A 99 3.69 -4.34 -1.24
CA GLN A 99 4.39 -5.39 -1.98
C GLN A 99 3.51 -5.98 -3.09
N VAL A 100 2.22 -6.16 -2.84
CA VAL A 100 1.28 -6.59 -3.89
C VAL A 100 1.30 -5.64 -5.07
N LEU A 101 1.23 -4.32 -4.84
CA LEU A 101 1.34 -3.32 -5.90
C LEU A 101 2.63 -3.46 -6.71
N ARG A 102 3.75 -3.75 -6.05
CA ARG A 102 5.07 -3.90 -6.71
C ARG A 102 5.19 -5.19 -7.50
N PHE A 103 4.51 -6.24 -7.08
CA PHE A 103 4.69 -7.58 -7.65
C PHE A 103 3.48 -8.08 -8.45
N LYS A 104 2.40 -7.31 -8.53
CA LYS A 104 1.16 -7.71 -9.22
C LYS A 104 1.41 -8.24 -10.64
N ARG A 105 2.35 -7.62 -11.36
CA ARG A 105 2.68 -8.01 -12.75
C ARG A 105 3.24 -9.43 -12.89
N ILE A 106 3.79 -9.99 -11.82
CA ILE A 106 4.36 -11.35 -11.79
C ILE A 106 3.55 -12.33 -10.95
N MET A 107 2.46 -11.90 -10.33
CA MET A 107 1.57 -12.77 -9.55
C MET A 107 0.62 -13.53 -10.48
N SER A 108 0.35 -14.81 -10.15
CA SER A 108 -0.76 -15.55 -10.75
C SER A 108 -2.09 -15.07 -10.16
N ASP A 109 -3.20 -15.43 -10.82
CA ASP A 109 -4.54 -15.03 -10.39
C ASP A 109 -4.95 -15.67 -9.04
N HIS A 110 -4.31 -16.77 -8.67
CA HIS A 110 -4.52 -17.48 -7.40
C HIS A 110 -3.37 -17.30 -6.41
N CYS A 111 -2.59 -16.25 -6.55
CA CYS A 111 -1.40 -16.03 -5.74
C CYS A 111 -1.74 -15.95 -4.25
N VAL A 112 -0.89 -16.61 -3.46
CA VAL A 112 -0.93 -16.62 -1.99
C VAL A 112 0.33 -15.91 -1.46
N ILE A 113 0.17 -15.16 -0.37
CA ILE A 113 1.30 -14.59 0.36
C ILE A 113 1.54 -15.42 1.64
N ILE A 114 2.81 -15.76 1.89
CA ILE A 114 3.27 -16.29 3.18
C ILE A 114 4.28 -15.31 3.76
N CYS A 115 3.94 -14.68 4.88
CA CYS A 115 4.78 -13.68 5.51
C CYS A 115 5.15 -14.09 6.93
N SER A 116 6.44 -14.13 7.23
CA SER A 116 6.89 -14.27 8.62
C SER A 116 6.75 -12.94 9.35
N SER A 117 6.10 -12.95 10.51
CA SER A 117 5.95 -11.79 11.39
C SER A 117 5.73 -12.23 12.82
N LEU A 118 6.30 -11.50 13.77
CA LEU A 118 6.00 -11.70 15.20
C LEU A 118 4.54 -11.38 15.53
N CYS A 119 3.92 -10.48 14.80
CA CYS A 119 2.51 -10.07 14.95
C CYS A 119 1.99 -10.20 16.39
N ASN A 120 2.60 -9.44 17.31
CA ASN A 120 2.29 -9.46 18.74
C ASN A 120 1.30 -8.37 19.17
N GLY A 121 0.70 -7.66 18.21
CA GLY A 121 -0.26 -6.61 18.47
C GLY A 121 0.33 -5.38 19.16
N PHE A 122 1.57 -5.04 18.85
CA PHE A 122 2.17 -3.80 19.32
C PHE A 122 1.45 -2.59 18.73
N PHE A 123 1.02 -1.68 19.61
CA PHE A 123 0.48 -0.37 19.25
C PHE A 123 1.32 0.72 19.89
N ASN A 124 1.73 1.69 19.11
CA ASN A 124 2.41 2.89 19.61
C ASN A 124 1.38 3.98 19.93
N ASP A 125 0.78 3.91 21.11
CA ASP A 125 -0.34 4.78 21.51
C ASP A 125 0.06 6.27 21.61
N SER A 126 1.35 6.59 21.77
CA SER A 126 1.81 7.99 21.79
C SER A 126 1.81 8.62 20.40
N ARG A 127 2.23 7.86 19.38
CA ARG A 127 2.28 8.34 17.98
C ARG A 127 0.97 8.10 17.24
N TRP A 128 0.22 7.07 17.63
CA TRP A 128 -1.00 6.60 17.00
C TRP A 128 -2.11 6.36 18.02
N PRO A 129 -2.57 7.40 18.73
CA PRO A 129 -3.47 7.25 19.89
C PRO A 129 -4.83 6.65 19.55
N TYR A 130 -5.21 6.60 18.28
CA TYR A 130 -6.47 6.09 17.75
C TYR A 130 -6.34 4.72 17.06
N LEU A 131 -5.10 4.21 16.85
CA LEU A 131 -4.87 3.04 16.01
C LEU A 131 -5.44 1.75 16.62
N ARG A 132 -5.40 1.65 17.96
CA ARG A 132 -6.00 0.52 18.70
C ARG A 132 -7.51 0.53 18.56
N GLU A 133 -8.14 1.69 18.72
CA GLU A 133 -9.58 1.86 18.55
C GLU A 133 -10.01 1.54 17.11
N LEU A 134 -9.23 1.97 16.11
CA LEU A 134 -9.46 1.58 14.71
C LEU A 134 -9.42 0.06 14.54
N PHE A 135 -8.41 -0.60 15.09
CA PHE A 135 -8.32 -2.05 15.03
C PHE A 135 -9.56 -2.72 15.67
N GLU A 136 -9.97 -2.29 16.85
CA GLU A 136 -11.13 -2.83 17.55
C GLU A 136 -12.44 -2.63 16.78
N ASN A 137 -12.60 -1.49 16.13
CA ASN A 137 -13.78 -1.20 15.31
C ASN A 137 -13.88 -2.07 14.04
N PHE A 138 -12.78 -2.54 13.50
CA PHE A 138 -12.71 -3.28 12.23
C PHE A 138 -12.31 -4.75 12.36
N GLN A 139 -12.04 -5.24 13.56
CA GLN A 139 -11.53 -6.61 13.75
C GLN A 139 -12.48 -7.73 13.32
N HIS A 140 -13.76 -7.45 13.11
CA HIS A 140 -14.76 -8.43 12.69
C HIS A 140 -15.35 -8.15 11.31
N ASP A 141 -15.10 -6.96 10.80
CA ASP A 141 -15.55 -6.52 9.50
C ASP A 141 -14.34 -6.19 8.63
N GLN A 142 -14.24 -6.85 7.49
CA GLN A 142 -13.32 -6.36 6.46
C GLN A 142 -13.70 -4.93 6.13
N MET A 143 -12.73 -4.04 6.17
CA MET A 143 -12.97 -2.64 5.89
C MET A 143 -13.53 -2.46 4.47
N ASN A 144 -14.79 -2.14 4.37
CA ASN A 144 -15.32 -1.59 3.14
C ASN A 144 -14.96 -0.10 3.11
N VAL A 145 -13.92 0.22 2.34
CA VAL A 145 -13.22 1.51 2.39
C VAL A 145 -14.18 2.71 2.39
N LEU A 146 -15.16 2.74 1.48
CA LEU A 146 -16.02 3.91 1.33
C LEU A 146 -17.12 4.02 2.38
N PRO A 147 -17.96 3.00 2.61
CA PRO A 147 -18.95 3.05 3.67
C PRO A 147 -18.35 3.32 5.04
N ASP A 148 -17.20 2.73 5.35
CA ASP A 148 -16.55 2.91 6.64
C ASP A 148 -15.88 4.26 6.80
N MET A 149 -15.26 4.80 5.74
CA MET A 149 -14.79 6.18 5.74
C MET A 149 -15.94 7.18 5.94
N ASN A 150 -17.08 6.92 5.33
CA ASN A 150 -18.26 7.76 5.52
C ASN A 150 -18.82 7.66 6.94
N ARG A 151 -18.83 6.45 7.50
CA ARG A 151 -19.39 6.18 8.83
C ARG A 151 -18.51 6.74 9.96
N LEU A 152 -17.19 6.60 9.86
CA LEU A 152 -16.25 6.89 10.93
C LEU A 152 -15.28 8.03 10.63
N GLY A 153 -15.15 8.43 9.36
CA GLY A 153 -14.16 9.43 8.94
C GLY A 153 -14.36 10.77 9.64
N GLU A 154 -15.59 11.21 9.81
CA GLU A 154 -15.89 12.46 10.53
C GLU A 154 -15.53 12.35 12.01
N TYR A 155 -15.89 11.24 12.66
CA TYR A 155 -15.56 11.00 14.06
C TYR A 155 -14.05 11.11 14.30
N TYR A 156 -13.22 10.38 13.52
CA TYR A 156 -11.77 10.46 13.66
C TYR A 156 -11.22 11.82 13.22
N GLY A 157 -11.75 12.39 12.16
CA GLY A 157 -11.29 13.66 11.58
C GLY A 157 -11.60 14.88 12.42
N THR A 158 -12.64 14.83 13.26
CA THR A 158 -13.09 15.96 14.12
C THR A 158 -12.85 15.74 15.61
N ASN A 159 -12.34 14.56 16.00
CA ASN A 159 -12.05 14.26 17.41
C ASN A 159 -11.01 15.24 17.95
N ALA A 160 -11.44 16.11 18.87
CA ALA A 160 -10.64 17.22 19.39
C ALA A 160 -9.34 16.75 20.08
N GLU A 161 -9.38 15.61 20.79
CA GLU A 161 -8.21 15.07 21.47
C GLU A 161 -7.17 14.52 20.46
N TYR A 162 -7.61 13.83 19.42
CA TYR A 162 -6.71 13.33 18.36
C TYR A 162 -6.08 14.46 17.58
N ILE A 163 -6.88 15.51 17.26
CA ILE A 163 -6.37 16.71 16.60
C ILE A 163 -5.38 17.46 17.50
N ARG A 164 -5.67 17.58 18.79
CA ARG A 164 -4.77 18.19 19.75
C ARG A 164 -3.43 17.44 19.84
N LYS A 165 -3.46 16.13 19.90
CA LYS A 165 -2.24 15.29 19.91
C LYS A 165 -1.46 15.42 18.59
N TYR A 166 -2.13 15.43 17.45
CA TYR A 166 -1.52 15.68 16.16
C TYR A 166 -0.79 17.03 16.12
N ARG A 167 -1.46 18.11 16.56
CA ARG A 167 -0.89 19.46 16.49
C ARG A 167 0.22 19.74 17.49
N PHE A 168 0.17 19.15 18.68
CA PHE A 168 1.00 19.56 19.80
C PHE A 168 1.81 18.45 20.46
N ALA A 169 1.56 17.20 20.15
CA ALA A 169 2.23 16.06 20.77
C ALA A 169 2.90 15.10 19.76
N ASN A 170 3.17 15.56 18.54
CA ASN A 170 3.82 14.77 17.49
C ASN A 170 3.12 13.44 17.14
N ALA A 171 1.84 13.29 17.43
CA ALA A 171 1.06 12.16 16.95
C ALA A 171 0.77 12.30 15.45
N PHE A 172 0.55 11.17 14.77
CA PHE A 172 0.08 11.21 13.39
C PHE A 172 -1.38 11.66 13.31
N HIS A 173 -1.78 12.24 12.19
CA HIS A 173 -3.16 12.65 11.97
C HIS A 173 -4.09 11.42 11.96
N PRO A 174 -5.29 11.46 12.57
CA PRO A 174 -6.18 10.29 12.66
C PRO A 174 -6.58 9.71 11.30
N PHE A 175 -6.75 10.53 10.28
CA PHE A 175 -6.99 10.05 8.91
C PHE A 175 -5.86 9.21 8.33
N HIS A 176 -4.63 9.36 8.81
CA HIS A 176 -3.52 8.53 8.35
C HIS A 176 -3.70 7.06 8.74
N GLY A 177 -4.09 6.79 10.00
CA GLY A 177 -4.40 5.42 10.45
C GLY A 177 -5.56 4.82 9.66
N PHE A 178 -6.57 5.62 9.39
CA PHE A 178 -7.72 5.22 8.59
C PHE A 178 -7.32 4.84 7.16
N SER A 179 -6.50 5.67 6.51
CA SER A 179 -5.98 5.37 5.17
C SER A 179 -5.12 4.11 5.13
N MET A 180 -4.39 3.81 6.22
CA MET A 180 -3.61 2.56 6.30
C MET A 180 -4.48 1.32 6.39
N MET A 181 -5.59 1.37 7.11
CA MET A 181 -6.61 0.32 7.10
C MET A 181 -7.13 0.10 5.68
N ALA A 182 -7.54 1.19 5.01
CA ALA A 182 -8.01 1.14 3.64
C ALA A 182 -6.97 0.57 2.66
N CYS A 183 -5.71 0.98 2.78
CA CYS A 183 -4.62 0.44 1.95
C CYS A 183 -4.39 -1.06 2.16
N GLY A 184 -4.63 -1.58 3.36
CA GLY A 184 -4.52 -3.01 3.68
C GLY A 184 -5.42 -3.89 2.81
N HIS A 185 -6.58 -3.39 2.43
CA HIS A 185 -7.54 -4.09 1.60
C HIS A 185 -7.03 -4.46 0.19
N ILE A 186 -6.07 -3.71 -0.34
CA ILE A 186 -5.46 -4.01 -1.66
C ILE A 186 -4.82 -5.40 -1.67
N ALA A 187 -4.17 -5.81 -0.60
CA ALA A 187 -3.57 -7.14 -0.53
C ALA A 187 -4.63 -8.24 -0.57
N GLU A 188 -5.72 -8.06 0.16
CA GLU A 188 -6.84 -9.03 0.19
C GLU A 188 -7.51 -9.16 -1.18
N MET A 189 -7.80 -8.05 -1.85
CA MET A 189 -8.44 -8.05 -3.18
C MET A 189 -7.60 -8.73 -4.26
N ASN A 190 -6.29 -8.81 -4.09
CA ASN A 190 -5.37 -9.26 -5.13
C ASN A 190 -4.67 -10.59 -4.80
N THR A 191 -5.09 -11.28 -3.73
CA THR A 191 -4.54 -12.57 -3.33
C THR A 191 -5.65 -13.53 -2.92
N SER A 192 -5.44 -14.83 -3.13
CA SER A 192 -6.38 -15.86 -2.65
C SER A 192 -6.32 -16.09 -1.15
N ALA A 193 -5.16 -15.86 -0.55
CA ALA A 193 -4.96 -15.90 0.90
C ALA A 193 -3.65 -15.23 1.30
N ILE A 194 -3.61 -14.75 2.54
CA ILE A 194 -2.39 -14.25 3.19
C ILE A 194 -2.20 -15.04 4.48
N TYR A 195 -1.05 -15.68 4.61
CA TYR A 195 -0.64 -16.42 5.81
C TYR A 195 0.41 -15.64 6.57
N ILE A 196 0.21 -15.49 7.87
CA ILE A 196 1.22 -15.03 8.82
C ILE A 196 1.77 -16.25 9.56
N VAL A 197 3.08 -16.42 9.51
CA VAL A 197 3.79 -17.50 10.21
C VAL A 197 4.67 -16.93 11.32
N GLY A 198 4.70 -17.62 12.47
CA GLY A 198 5.47 -17.19 13.63
C GLY A 198 4.82 -16.08 14.46
N ALA A 199 3.52 -15.81 14.28
CA ALA A 199 2.80 -14.84 15.08
C ALA A 199 2.79 -15.25 16.57
N GLN A 200 3.22 -14.34 17.45
CA GLN A 200 3.17 -14.54 18.90
C GLN A 200 1.73 -14.46 19.43
N GLU A 201 0.95 -13.52 18.89
CA GLU A 201 -0.46 -13.32 19.20
C GLU A 201 -1.30 -13.44 17.92
N PRO A 202 -1.56 -14.68 17.45
CA PRO A 202 -2.19 -14.92 16.15
C PRO A 202 -3.61 -14.34 16.02
N GLY A 203 -4.26 -14.00 17.13
CA GLY A 203 -5.55 -13.32 17.15
C GLY A 203 -5.54 -12.00 16.40
N TYR A 204 -4.48 -11.20 16.53
CA TYR A 204 -4.36 -9.93 15.81
C TYR A 204 -4.33 -10.08 14.28
N ALA A 205 -3.60 -11.07 13.78
CA ALA A 205 -3.58 -11.35 12.37
C ALA A 205 -4.95 -11.85 11.85
N ARG A 206 -5.56 -12.79 12.60
CA ARG A 206 -6.87 -13.33 12.23
C ARG A 206 -7.98 -12.30 12.25
N ALA A 207 -7.94 -11.35 13.18
CA ALA A 207 -8.89 -10.26 13.26
C ALA A 207 -8.83 -9.32 12.02
N MET A 208 -7.69 -9.32 11.31
CA MET A 208 -7.51 -8.61 10.03
C MET A 208 -7.78 -9.50 8.81
N GLY A 209 -8.50 -10.61 8.95
CA GLY A 209 -8.82 -11.53 7.84
C GLY A 209 -7.68 -12.47 7.42
N LEU A 210 -6.53 -12.43 8.08
CA LEU A 210 -5.37 -13.23 7.72
C LEU A 210 -5.44 -14.65 8.30
N LYS A 211 -4.78 -15.58 7.65
CA LYS A 211 -4.58 -16.94 8.15
C LYS A 211 -3.29 -17.02 8.95
N THR A 212 -3.26 -17.86 9.96
CA THR A 212 -2.05 -18.07 10.79
C THR A 212 -1.65 -19.53 10.80
N ARG A 213 -0.35 -19.80 10.74
CA ARG A 213 0.24 -21.13 10.90
C ARG A 213 1.52 -20.99 11.74
N ALA A 214 1.93 -22.09 12.37
CA ALA A 214 3.12 -22.07 13.20
C ALA A 214 4.40 -21.99 12.35
N SER A 215 4.42 -22.63 11.17
CA SER A 215 5.58 -22.67 10.30
C SER A 215 5.24 -22.35 8.84
N PHE A 216 6.29 -22.11 8.06
CA PHE A 216 6.20 -21.93 6.60
C PHE A 216 5.66 -23.20 5.93
N GLU A 217 6.12 -24.37 6.37
CA GLU A 217 5.74 -25.67 5.82
C GLU A 217 4.25 -25.92 5.98
N GLU A 218 3.70 -25.62 7.16
CA GLU A 218 2.26 -25.72 7.41
C GLU A 218 1.46 -24.77 6.55
N ALA A 219 1.91 -23.51 6.43
CA ALA A 219 1.26 -22.53 5.58
C ALA A 219 1.29 -22.93 4.11
N LEU A 220 2.42 -23.42 3.64
CA LEU A 220 2.57 -23.89 2.25
C LEU A 220 1.72 -25.13 1.98
N ALA A 221 1.67 -26.09 2.91
CA ALA A 221 0.83 -27.29 2.78
C ALA A 221 -0.67 -26.91 2.69
N ASP A 222 -1.11 -25.99 3.52
CA ASP A 222 -2.50 -25.48 3.48
C ASP A 222 -2.78 -24.71 2.16
N ALA A 223 -1.84 -23.88 1.71
CA ALA A 223 -1.94 -23.16 0.46
C ALA A 223 -2.02 -24.08 -0.76
N ARG A 224 -1.18 -25.12 -0.81
CA ARG A 224 -1.20 -26.16 -1.87
C ARG A 224 -2.57 -26.83 -1.96
N LYS A 225 -3.07 -27.25 -0.83
CA LYS A 225 -4.36 -27.96 -0.76
C LYS A 225 -5.54 -27.09 -1.21
N LYS A 226 -5.51 -25.78 -0.95
CA LYS A 226 -6.70 -24.92 -1.09
C LYS A 226 -6.67 -23.98 -2.29
N TYR A 227 -5.49 -23.56 -2.75
CA TYR A 227 -5.38 -22.43 -3.67
C TYR A 227 -4.46 -22.67 -4.87
N VAL A 228 -3.23 -23.17 -4.64
CA VAL A 228 -2.15 -23.10 -5.62
C VAL A 228 -1.72 -24.45 -6.21
N GLY A 229 -2.33 -25.55 -5.75
CA GLY A 229 -1.99 -26.90 -6.21
C GLY A 229 -0.64 -27.42 -5.69
N GLU A 230 -0.27 -28.65 -6.11
CA GLU A 230 0.84 -29.39 -5.52
C GLU A 230 2.24 -28.82 -5.85
N SER A 231 2.40 -28.20 -7.00
CA SER A 231 3.70 -27.72 -7.51
C SER A 231 3.72 -26.24 -7.82
N PRO A 232 3.47 -25.34 -6.84
CA PRO A 232 3.39 -23.91 -7.07
C PRO A 232 4.77 -23.33 -7.41
N ASN A 233 4.79 -22.29 -8.23
CA ASN A 233 5.96 -21.45 -8.42
C ASN A 233 6.11 -20.50 -7.21
N ILE A 234 7.20 -20.62 -6.49
CA ILE A 234 7.45 -19.84 -5.27
C ILE A 234 8.53 -18.79 -5.54
N LEU A 235 8.31 -17.56 -5.12
CA LEU A 235 9.32 -16.50 -5.09
C LEU A 235 9.50 -16.01 -3.66
N ALA A 236 10.69 -16.19 -3.12
CA ALA A 236 11.03 -15.71 -1.78
C ALA A 236 11.79 -14.38 -1.84
N LEU A 237 11.23 -13.37 -1.16
CA LEU A 237 11.76 -12.01 -1.06
C LEU A 237 11.84 -11.58 0.42
N PRO A 238 12.63 -12.29 1.26
CA PRO A 238 12.59 -12.11 2.72
C PRO A 238 13.07 -10.73 3.18
N MET A 239 13.80 -10.01 2.34
CA MET A 239 14.35 -8.68 2.67
C MET A 239 13.61 -7.53 1.97
N THR A 240 12.48 -7.79 1.33
CA THR A 240 11.78 -6.80 0.50
C THR A 240 11.39 -5.52 1.26
N PHE A 241 11.11 -5.63 2.56
CA PHE A 241 10.77 -4.46 3.39
C PHE A 241 11.97 -3.65 3.86
N LYS A 242 13.19 -4.17 3.71
CA LYS A 242 14.44 -3.50 4.14
C LYS A 242 15.30 -2.99 2.98
N LYS A 243 15.09 -3.54 1.80
CA LYS A 243 15.94 -3.30 0.64
C LYS A 243 15.17 -2.53 -0.44
N ALA A 244 15.44 -2.81 -1.67
CA ALA A 244 14.93 -2.08 -2.81
C ALA A 244 13.40 -2.01 -2.89
N ALA A 245 12.88 -0.82 -3.15
CA ALA A 245 11.53 -0.64 -3.65
C ALA A 245 11.55 -0.72 -5.18
N VAL A 246 11.35 -1.93 -5.73
CA VAL A 246 11.30 -2.18 -7.18
C VAL A 246 9.99 -2.88 -7.55
N HIS A 247 9.53 -2.64 -8.77
CA HIS A 247 8.43 -3.39 -9.38
C HIS A 247 9.02 -4.50 -10.24
N LEU A 248 8.66 -5.74 -9.96
CA LEU A 248 9.05 -6.86 -10.80
C LEU A 248 8.06 -7.04 -11.95
N CYS A 249 8.57 -7.14 -13.15
CA CYS A 249 7.81 -7.30 -14.37
C CYS A 249 8.19 -8.59 -15.10
N MET A 250 7.32 -9.07 -15.99
CA MET A 250 7.67 -10.16 -16.90
C MET A 250 8.80 -9.70 -17.81
N ALA A 251 9.74 -10.60 -18.10
CA ALA A 251 10.97 -10.29 -18.85
C ALA A 251 10.71 -9.79 -20.28
N ASP A 252 9.64 -10.28 -20.88
CA ASP A 252 9.18 -9.95 -22.24
C ASP A 252 8.16 -8.81 -22.30
N SER A 253 7.73 -8.31 -21.12
CA SER A 253 6.80 -7.19 -21.05
C SER A 253 7.49 -5.85 -21.29
N LYS A 254 6.74 -4.91 -21.82
CA LYS A 254 7.12 -3.51 -21.89
C LYS A 254 6.20 -2.72 -20.97
N LEU A 255 6.71 -1.64 -20.41
CA LEU A 255 5.87 -0.67 -19.75
C LEU A 255 5.14 0.15 -20.83
N ASP A 256 3.87 0.39 -20.60
CA ASP A 256 3.14 1.37 -21.37
C ASP A 256 3.77 2.74 -21.18
N SER A 257 3.72 3.58 -22.21
CA SER A 257 4.18 4.95 -22.10
C SER A 257 3.35 5.69 -21.06
N MET A 258 4.00 6.54 -20.29
CA MET A 258 3.30 7.47 -19.41
C MET A 258 2.59 8.54 -20.20
N ASP A 259 1.40 8.94 -19.77
CA ASP A 259 0.76 10.16 -20.23
C ASP A 259 1.49 11.40 -19.64
N GLU A 260 1.03 12.58 -20.03
CA GLU A 260 1.57 13.86 -19.55
C GLU A 260 1.47 14.05 -18.02
N TYR A 261 0.63 13.26 -17.36
CA TYR A 261 0.45 13.25 -15.91
C TYR A 261 1.20 12.11 -15.21
N GLY A 262 2.06 11.38 -15.92
CA GLY A 262 2.82 10.26 -15.36
C GLY A 262 2.00 9.00 -15.07
N ARG A 263 0.87 8.82 -15.76
CA ARG A 263 -0.02 7.66 -15.60
C ARG A 263 0.24 6.64 -16.70
N ARG A 264 0.14 5.36 -16.36
CA ARG A 264 0.21 4.24 -17.30
C ARG A 264 -1.05 3.40 -17.23
N PRO A 265 -1.57 2.93 -18.38
CA PRO A 265 -2.74 2.05 -18.41
C PRO A 265 -2.59 0.76 -17.57
N GLY A 266 -1.37 0.22 -17.48
CA GLY A 266 -1.08 -1.00 -16.72
C GLY A 266 -0.79 -0.80 -15.23
N ASP A 267 -0.79 0.42 -14.73
CA ASP A 267 -0.69 0.66 -13.30
C ASP A 267 -1.99 0.22 -12.63
N LEU A 268 -1.88 -0.32 -11.40
CA LEU A 268 -3.07 -0.68 -10.64
C LEU A 268 -3.91 0.58 -10.42
N HIS A 269 -4.90 0.72 -11.27
CA HIS A 269 -6.04 1.55 -10.97
C HIS A 269 -6.93 0.75 -10.00
N TYR A 270 -7.43 1.38 -8.97
CA TYR A 270 -8.69 0.91 -8.38
C TYR A 270 -9.62 0.73 -9.57
N GLY A 271 -10.11 -0.49 -9.80
CA GLY A 271 -10.79 -0.80 -11.05
C GLY A 271 -11.87 0.24 -11.38
N GLU A 272 -12.20 0.38 -12.65
CA GLU A 272 -13.28 1.26 -13.09
C GLU A 272 -14.59 1.04 -12.30
N HIS A 273 -14.77 -0.18 -11.76
CA HIS A 273 -15.85 -0.54 -10.85
C HIS A 273 -15.83 0.27 -9.55
N ASP A 274 -14.67 0.50 -8.94
CA ASP A 274 -14.59 1.26 -7.67
C ASP A 274 -14.85 2.75 -7.89
N VAL A 275 -14.36 3.30 -9.00
CA VAL A 275 -14.61 4.71 -9.34
C VAL A 275 -16.09 4.94 -9.72
N ASN A 276 -16.69 4.01 -10.44
CA ASN A 276 -18.11 4.08 -10.80
C ASN A 276 -19.01 3.85 -9.57
N GLN A 277 -18.61 2.97 -8.65
CA GLN A 277 -19.29 2.78 -7.37
C GLN A 277 -19.20 4.05 -6.51
N ILE A 278 -18.03 4.68 -6.43
CA ILE A 278 -17.84 5.96 -5.74
C ILE A 278 -18.76 7.04 -6.31
N LYS A 279 -18.80 7.16 -7.65
CA LYS A 279 -19.67 8.14 -8.32
C LYS A 279 -21.16 7.82 -8.11
N ALA A 280 -21.54 6.57 -8.17
CA ALA A 280 -22.91 6.13 -7.92
C ALA A 280 -23.34 6.39 -6.48
N ASP A 281 -22.46 6.14 -5.51
CA ASP A 281 -22.73 6.40 -4.09
C ASP A 281 -22.78 7.92 -3.77
N GLN A 282 -21.98 8.72 -4.46
CA GLN A 282 -22.04 10.19 -4.36
C GLN A 282 -23.34 10.74 -4.98
N ALA A 283 -23.69 10.29 -6.18
CA ALA A 283 -24.94 10.70 -6.84
C ALA A 283 -26.19 10.24 -6.06
N GLY A 284 -26.12 9.08 -5.41
CA GLY A 284 -27.20 8.58 -4.56
C GLY A 284 -27.39 9.39 -3.26
N ARG A 285 -26.44 10.25 -2.87
CA ARG A 285 -26.56 11.16 -1.72
C ARG A 285 -27.14 12.50 -2.09
N GLU A 286 -26.69 13.09 -3.20
CA GLU A 286 -27.25 14.34 -3.73
C GLU A 286 -28.74 14.25 -4.05
N LEU A 287 -29.27 13.01 -4.19
CA LEU A 287 -30.71 12.76 -4.37
C LEU A 287 -31.48 12.51 -3.05
N ARG A 288 -30.79 12.51 -1.88
CA ARG A 288 -31.42 12.30 -0.56
C ARG A 288 -31.37 13.50 0.37
N ASP A 289 -30.65 14.55 -0.01
CA ASP A 289 -30.62 15.86 0.64
C ASP A 289 -31.54 16.84 -0.14
#